data_a6c2ec0335b496cd3fc8133261228c18
#
_entry.id   a6c2ec0335b496cd3fc8133261228c18
#
_cell.length_a   1.000
_cell.length_b   1.000
_cell.length_c   1.000
_cell.angle_alpha   90.00
_cell.angle_beta   90.00
_cell.angle_gamma   90.00
#
_symmetry.space_group_name_H-M   'P 1'
#
loop_
_entity.id
_entity.type
_entity.pdbx_description
1 polymer ?
#
loop_
_entity_poly.entity_id
_entity_poly.type
_entity_poly.pdbx_seq_one_letter_code
_entity_poly.pdbx_strand_id
1 'polypeptide(L)'
;MSHIDNISHIWEYGITKIDSVNANNDYKSIGDGSIINIRDNFDIPNGNRLGQYIPFYFWYRMPMLYVIHKGNKDVNQIYAQEIVYCITSVAEIINHELNYVFTDGHGIDSFTTFYYPEDISRIDELLDFDAIKIGYWIDEIDTDKKRRKEAEFLVASDIPKRAILAFIVYNQFAKDKLIGLGIPESIVHIRTTYYF
;
A
#
# COMPACT_ATOMS: atom_id res chain seq x y z
N MET A 1 -1.60 -0.53 -3.33
CA MET A 1 -2.71 -0.53 -4.32
C MET A 1 -2.76 0.83 -4.99
N SER A 2 -3.15 0.85 -6.28
CA SER A 2 -3.29 2.09 -7.06
C SER A 2 -4.44 1.95 -8.07
N HIS A 3 -4.96 3.08 -8.55
CA HIS A 3 -5.90 3.07 -9.67
C HIS A 3 -5.20 2.59 -10.94
N ILE A 4 -5.89 1.83 -11.78
CA ILE A 4 -5.33 1.25 -13.01
C ILE A 4 -4.78 2.31 -13.97
N ASP A 5 -5.34 3.52 -13.97
CA ASP A 5 -4.87 4.61 -14.84
C ASP A 5 -3.54 5.22 -14.39
N ASN A 6 -3.13 4.98 -13.14
CA ASN A 6 -1.80 5.40 -12.68
C ASN A 6 -0.68 4.45 -13.15
N ILE A 7 -1.03 3.27 -13.65
CA ILE A 7 -0.05 2.21 -13.93
C ILE A 7 0.89 2.58 -15.08
N SER A 8 0.44 3.36 -16.06
CA SER A 8 1.35 3.83 -17.12
C SER A 8 2.50 4.66 -16.54
N HIS A 9 2.19 5.59 -15.65
CA HIS A 9 3.21 6.39 -14.96
C HIS A 9 4.11 5.51 -14.07
N ILE A 10 3.51 4.60 -13.30
CA ILE A 10 4.25 3.69 -12.42
C ILE A 10 5.19 2.79 -13.24
N TRP A 11 4.78 2.37 -14.43
CA TRP A 11 5.60 1.54 -15.31
C TRP A 11 6.77 2.31 -15.94
N GLU A 12 6.64 3.62 -16.10
CA GLU A 12 7.71 4.47 -16.64
C GLU A 12 8.69 4.92 -15.54
N TYR A 13 8.18 5.48 -14.44
CA TYR A 13 8.96 6.18 -13.42
C TYR A 13 9.09 5.44 -12.09
N GLY A 14 8.31 4.36 -11.88
CA GLY A 14 8.15 3.74 -10.57
C GLY A 14 7.02 4.37 -9.74
N ILE A 15 6.93 4.02 -8.46
CA ILE A 15 5.96 4.65 -7.56
C ILE A 15 6.60 5.90 -6.98
N THR A 16 6.10 7.06 -7.39
CA THR A 16 6.70 8.35 -7.06
C THR A 16 5.93 9.05 -5.94
N LYS A 17 6.64 9.84 -5.15
CA LYS A 17 6.07 10.75 -4.15
C LYS A 17 5.46 11.97 -4.82
N ILE A 18 4.60 12.68 -4.09
CA ILE A 18 3.97 13.92 -4.58
C ILE A 18 4.98 15.05 -4.83
N ASP A 19 6.08 15.05 -4.09
CA ASP A 19 7.18 16.04 -4.19
C ASP A 19 8.36 15.57 -5.06
N SER A 20 8.20 14.45 -5.76
CA SER A 20 9.18 13.93 -6.71
C SER A 20 9.31 14.81 -7.96
N VAL A 21 10.50 14.87 -8.54
CA VAL A 21 10.72 15.48 -9.86
C VAL A 21 9.94 14.75 -10.96
N ASN A 22 9.60 13.49 -10.74
CA ASN A 22 8.78 12.65 -11.61
C ASN A 22 7.37 12.45 -11.05
N ALA A 23 6.84 13.37 -10.25
CA ALA A 23 5.50 13.22 -9.67
C ALA A 23 4.42 13.04 -10.75
N ASN A 24 3.45 12.19 -10.47
CA ASN A 24 2.30 11.99 -11.34
C ASN A 24 1.27 13.12 -11.16
N ASN A 25 1.28 14.12 -12.03
CA ASN A 25 0.36 15.24 -11.96
C ASN A 25 -1.11 14.86 -12.24
N ASP A 26 -1.33 13.71 -12.89
CA ASP A 26 -2.67 13.17 -13.22
C ASP A 26 -3.05 12.02 -12.29
N TYR A 27 -2.43 11.94 -11.09
CA TYR A 27 -2.64 10.85 -10.15
C TYR A 27 -4.09 10.72 -9.72
N LYS A 28 -4.68 9.55 -9.96
CA LYS A 28 -6.01 9.19 -9.47
C LYS A 28 -5.92 8.54 -8.10
N SER A 29 -6.29 9.28 -7.06
CA SER A 29 -6.37 8.76 -5.70
C SER A 29 -7.50 7.73 -5.57
N ILE A 30 -7.24 6.64 -4.85
CA ILE A 30 -8.25 5.64 -4.45
C ILE A 30 -8.48 5.64 -2.93
N GLY A 31 -7.68 6.41 -2.19
CA GLY A 31 -7.73 6.46 -0.74
C GLY A 31 -8.82 7.36 -0.20
N ASP A 32 -9.05 7.26 1.10
CA ASP A 32 -9.89 8.19 1.85
C ASP A 32 -9.19 9.53 2.00
N GLY A 33 -9.79 10.58 1.43
CA GLY A 33 -9.23 11.93 1.46
C GLY A 33 -9.04 12.49 2.88
N SER A 34 -9.92 12.11 3.82
CA SER A 34 -9.81 12.53 5.22
C SER A 34 -8.59 11.90 5.89
N ILE A 35 -8.34 10.61 5.61
CA ILE A 35 -7.16 9.89 6.13
C ILE A 35 -5.87 10.45 5.50
N ILE A 36 -5.88 10.74 4.19
CA ILE A 36 -4.73 11.36 3.51
C ILE A 36 -4.38 12.69 4.18
N ASN A 37 -5.37 13.56 4.41
CA ASN A 37 -5.15 14.84 5.08
C ASN A 37 -4.63 14.69 6.53
N ILE A 38 -5.11 13.69 7.27
CA ILE A 38 -4.57 13.38 8.60
C ILE A 38 -3.11 12.98 8.49
N ARG A 39 -2.75 12.08 7.57
CA ARG A 39 -1.37 11.61 7.37
C ARG A 39 -0.41 12.75 7.02
N ASP A 40 -0.85 13.71 6.19
CA ASP A 40 -0.03 14.86 5.78
C ASP A 40 0.34 15.77 6.96
N ASN A 41 -0.44 15.73 8.04
CA ASN A 41 -0.25 16.54 9.24
C ASN A 41 0.15 15.71 10.48
N PHE A 42 0.38 14.41 10.33
CA PHE A 42 0.71 13.51 11.44
C PHE A 42 2.24 13.39 11.58
N ASP A 43 2.78 13.94 12.66
CA ASP A 43 4.20 13.81 12.98
C ASP A 43 4.51 12.42 13.54
N ILE A 44 5.51 11.75 12.99
CA ILE A 44 6.00 10.46 13.51
C ILE A 44 7.25 10.66 14.38
N PRO A 45 7.63 9.68 15.22
CA PRO A 45 8.66 9.88 16.25
C PRO A 45 10.04 10.32 15.74
N ASN A 46 10.37 10.11 14.47
CA ASN A 46 11.64 10.57 13.88
C ASN A 46 11.62 12.03 13.39
N GLY A 47 10.54 12.77 13.63
CA GLY A 47 10.38 14.17 13.24
C GLY A 47 9.88 14.39 11.80
N ASN A 48 9.63 13.33 11.04
CA ASN A 48 9.01 13.41 9.70
C ASN A 48 7.49 13.37 9.82
N ARG A 49 6.81 13.68 8.71
CA ARG A 49 5.35 13.51 8.59
C ARG A 49 5.01 12.21 7.89
N LEU A 50 3.96 11.53 8.36
CA LEU A 50 3.51 10.26 7.82
C LEU A 50 3.13 10.35 6.33
N GLY A 51 2.57 11.48 5.89
CA GLY A 51 2.24 11.73 4.48
C GLY A 51 3.45 11.81 3.53
N GLN A 52 4.68 11.95 4.07
CA GLN A 52 5.91 11.94 3.27
C GLN A 52 6.34 10.54 2.83
N TYR A 53 5.64 9.50 3.28
CA TYR A 53 5.97 8.11 3.01
C TYR A 53 4.97 7.48 2.04
N ILE A 54 5.47 6.61 1.16
CA ILE A 54 4.66 5.71 0.33
C ILE A 54 4.31 4.48 1.17
N PRO A 55 3.01 4.26 1.48
CA PRO A 55 2.60 3.14 2.34
C PRO A 55 2.43 1.85 1.54
N PHE A 56 2.92 0.77 2.13
CA PHE A 56 2.61 -0.61 1.73
C PHE A 56 1.97 -1.35 2.89
N TYR A 57 1.02 -2.22 2.56
CA TYR A 57 0.51 -3.22 3.50
C TYR A 57 1.23 -4.55 3.30
N PHE A 58 1.37 -5.30 4.38
CA PHE A 58 2.00 -6.62 4.34
C PHE A 58 1.11 -7.72 3.75
N TRP A 59 -0.18 -7.42 3.51
CA TRP A 59 -1.14 -8.40 3.01
C TRP A 59 -2.19 -7.76 2.10
N TYR A 60 -2.97 -8.62 1.42
CA TYR A 60 -4.12 -8.21 0.60
C TYR A 60 -5.42 -8.17 1.43
N ARG A 61 -6.54 -7.74 0.83
CA ARG A 61 -7.88 -7.61 1.45
C ARG A 61 -7.84 -6.79 2.75
N MET A 62 -7.27 -5.62 2.63
CA MET A 62 -7.17 -4.68 3.73
C MET A 62 -8.50 -3.96 3.98
N PRO A 63 -8.77 -3.47 5.21
CA PRO A 63 -9.96 -2.69 5.52
C PRO A 63 -10.19 -1.52 4.56
N MET A 64 -9.12 -0.81 4.15
CA MET A 64 -9.23 0.27 3.17
C MET A 64 -9.80 -0.22 1.83
N LEU A 65 -9.37 -1.37 1.30
CA LEU A 65 -9.92 -1.92 0.06
C LEU A 65 -11.42 -2.22 0.19
N TYR A 66 -11.87 -2.72 1.33
CA TYR A 66 -13.29 -2.96 1.58
C TYR A 66 -14.10 -1.66 1.51
N VAL A 67 -13.58 -0.59 2.12
CA VAL A 67 -14.22 0.73 2.09
C VAL A 67 -14.27 1.29 0.65
N ILE A 68 -13.20 1.15 -0.12
CA ILE A 68 -13.14 1.56 -1.53
C ILE A 68 -14.17 0.78 -2.38
N HIS A 69 -14.29 -0.53 -2.19
CA HIS A 69 -15.26 -1.34 -2.94
C HIS A 69 -16.71 -1.02 -2.58
N LYS A 70 -16.99 -0.69 -1.34
CA LYS A 70 -18.36 -0.34 -0.89
C LYS A 70 -18.74 1.09 -1.21
N GLY A 71 -17.78 1.96 -1.28
CA GLY A 71 -18.01 3.39 -1.23
C GLY A 71 -18.47 3.84 0.16
N ASN A 72 -18.31 5.10 0.45
CA ASN A 72 -18.72 5.71 1.70
C ASN A 72 -18.84 7.23 1.45
N LYS A 73 -19.30 8.02 2.42
CA LYS A 73 -19.50 9.48 2.27
C LYS A 73 -18.30 10.22 1.66
N ASP A 74 -17.07 9.81 2.04
CA ASP A 74 -15.82 10.49 1.69
C ASP A 74 -14.93 9.64 0.77
N VAL A 75 -15.40 8.44 0.37
CA VAL A 75 -14.66 7.52 -0.51
C VAL A 75 -15.55 7.11 -1.68
N ASN A 76 -15.15 7.48 -2.89
CA ASN A 76 -15.83 7.03 -4.09
C ASN A 76 -15.69 5.52 -4.26
N GLN A 77 -16.77 4.87 -4.64
CA GLN A 77 -16.71 3.46 -5.00
C GLN A 77 -15.85 3.27 -6.26
N ILE A 78 -14.90 2.34 -6.17
CA ILE A 78 -14.05 1.95 -7.30
C ILE A 78 -14.18 0.44 -7.49
N TYR A 79 -14.43 0.02 -8.72
CA TYR A 79 -14.59 -1.38 -9.04
C TYR A 79 -13.25 -2.14 -8.97
N ALA A 80 -13.31 -3.41 -8.59
CA ALA A 80 -12.12 -4.26 -8.44
C ALA A 80 -11.20 -4.27 -9.66
N GLN A 81 -11.77 -4.22 -10.87
CA GLN A 81 -11.00 -4.20 -12.12
C GLN A 81 -10.23 -2.89 -12.37
N GLU A 82 -10.52 -1.84 -11.61
CA GLU A 82 -9.83 -0.55 -11.69
C GLU A 82 -8.73 -0.41 -10.63
N ILE A 83 -8.59 -1.41 -9.73
CA ILE A 83 -7.60 -1.43 -8.66
C ILE A 83 -6.51 -2.44 -9.01
N VAL A 84 -5.26 -1.99 -8.96
CA VAL A 84 -4.06 -2.81 -9.20
C VAL A 84 -3.22 -2.86 -7.94
N TYR A 85 -2.78 -4.04 -7.53
CA TYR A 85 -1.72 -4.16 -6.53
C TYR A 85 -0.36 -4.09 -7.22
N CYS A 86 0.49 -3.18 -6.75
CA CYS A 86 1.91 -3.16 -7.08
C CYS A 86 2.64 -3.94 -5.98
N ILE A 87 3.26 -5.04 -6.35
CA ILE A 87 3.93 -5.94 -5.40
C ILE A 87 5.41 -5.63 -5.35
N THR A 88 5.91 -5.46 -4.14
CA THR A 88 7.34 -5.41 -3.82
C THR A 88 7.60 -6.31 -2.61
N SER A 89 8.82 -6.33 -2.11
CA SER A 89 9.17 -7.00 -0.86
C SER A 89 10.06 -6.13 0.01
N VAL A 90 10.11 -6.43 1.30
CA VAL A 90 11.05 -5.80 2.23
C VAL A 90 12.49 -5.93 1.72
N ALA A 91 12.85 -7.12 1.19
CA ALA A 91 14.17 -7.35 0.62
C ALA A 91 14.49 -6.42 -0.57
N GLU A 92 13.51 -6.18 -1.47
CA GLU A 92 13.71 -5.24 -2.59
C GLU A 92 13.92 -3.81 -2.12
N ILE A 93 13.17 -3.35 -1.10
CA ILE A 93 13.36 -2.02 -0.54
C ILE A 93 14.76 -1.87 0.07
N ILE A 94 15.23 -2.89 0.79
CA ILE A 94 16.58 -2.90 1.38
C ILE A 94 17.65 -2.97 0.29
N ASN A 95 17.51 -3.85 -0.71
CA ASN A 95 18.48 -4.03 -1.79
C ASN A 95 18.65 -2.76 -2.65
N HIS A 96 17.62 -1.92 -2.69
CA HIS A 96 17.66 -0.63 -3.39
C HIS A 96 18.05 0.53 -2.47
N GLU A 97 18.48 0.25 -1.23
CA GLU A 97 18.93 1.22 -0.23
C GLU A 97 17.91 2.35 0.02
N LEU A 98 16.60 2.02 -0.05
CA LEU A 98 15.54 3.00 0.17
C LEU A 98 15.31 3.19 1.67
N ASN A 99 15.14 4.44 2.09
CA ASN A 99 14.82 4.75 3.48
C ASN A 99 13.39 4.35 3.82
N TYR A 100 13.20 3.68 4.95
CA TYR A 100 11.91 3.18 5.39
C TYR A 100 11.75 3.23 6.92
N VAL A 101 10.51 3.14 7.33
CA VAL A 101 10.09 2.74 8.67
C VAL A 101 8.96 1.72 8.55
N PHE A 102 8.63 0.98 9.59
CA PHE A 102 7.48 0.09 9.57
C PHE A 102 6.71 0.18 10.89
N THR A 103 5.46 -0.28 10.89
CA THR A 103 4.56 -0.11 12.03
C THR A 103 3.85 -1.43 12.35
N ASP A 104 3.47 -1.61 13.63
CA ASP A 104 2.67 -2.75 14.08
C ASP A 104 1.16 -2.56 13.91
N GLY A 105 0.74 -1.46 13.29
CA GLY A 105 -0.65 -1.12 13.07
C GLY A 105 -0.83 0.04 12.11
N HIS A 106 -2.05 0.55 12.02
CA HIS A 106 -2.37 1.71 11.18
C HIS A 106 -1.60 2.95 11.62
N GLY A 107 -0.88 3.60 10.71
CA GLY A 107 0.10 4.65 11.04
C GLY A 107 -0.44 5.88 11.75
N ILE A 108 -1.74 6.19 11.67
CA ILE A 108 -2.36 7.31 12.38
C ILE A 108 -2.97 6.93 13.74
N ASP A 109 -2.93 5.65 14.11
CA ASP A 109 -3.48 5.20 15.38
C ASP A 109 -2.50 5.50 16.52
N SER A 110 -3.00 6.04 17.62
CA SER A 110 -2.18 6.45 18.78
C SER A 110 -1.51 5.29 19.51
N PHE A 111 -2.00 4.06 19.33
CA PHE A 111 -1.40 2.84 19.88
C PHE A 111 -0.38 2.20 18.96
N THR A 112 -0.17 2.76 17.76
CA THR A 112 0.77 2.20 16.79
C THR A 112 2.20 2.55 17.15
N THR A 113 3.05 1.54 17.17
CA THR A 113 4.49 1.66 17.36
C THR A 113 5.19 1.76 16.00
N PHE A 114 6.12 2.71 15.89
CA PHE A 114 7.00 2.87 14.74
C PHE A 114 8.34 2.21 15.00
N TYR A 115 8.80 1.41 14.04
CA TYR A 115 10.07 0.71 14.05
C TYR A 115 10.96 1.21 12.92
N TYR A 116 12.27 1.07 13.09
CA TYR A 116 13.29 1.63 12.21
C TYR A 116 14.15 0.54 11.58
N PRO A 117 15.05 0.86 10.63
CA PRO A 117 15.87 -0.14 9.95
C PRO A 117 16.64 -1.09 10.87
N GLU A 118 17.07 -0.63 12.05
CA GLU A 118 17.75 -1.44 13.05
C GLU A 118 16.88 -2.57 13.62
N ASP A 119 15.56 -2.43 13.57
CA ASP A 119 14.61 -3.44 14.08
C ASP A 119 14.22 -4.49 13.03
N ILE A 120 14.63 -4.33 11.77
CA ILE A 120 14.12 -5.14 10.65
C ILE A 120 14.37 -6.63 10.80
N SER A 121 15.47 -7.02 11.44
CA SER A 121 15.77 -8.43 11.71
C SER A 121 14.76 -9.11 12.64
N ARG A 122 13.98 -8.33 13.35
CA ARG A 122 12.97 -8.77 14.33
C ARG A 122 11.54 -8.56 13.82
N ILE A 123 11.34 -8.26 12.56
CA ILE A 123 10.02 -7.93 12.00
C ILE A 123 8.96 -9.00 12.28
N ASP A 124 9.35 -10.29 12.25
CA ASP A 124 8.46 -11.41 12.54
C ASP A 124 8.06 -11.52 14.03
N GLU A 125 8.83 -10.91 14.93
CA GLU A 125 8.53 -10.82 16.37
C GLU A 125 7.69 -9.57 16.71
N LEU A 126 7.93 -8.49 15.97
CA LEU A 126 7.34 -7.17 16.23
C LEU A 126 5.95 -7.00 15.62
N LEU A 127 5.65 -7.73 14.54
CA LEU A 127 4.38 -7.66 13.86
C LEU A 127 3.51 -8.90 14.12
N ASP A 128 2.22 -8.68 14.31
CA ASP A 128 1.23 -9.75 14.43
C ASP A 128 0.78 -10.23 13.04
N PHE A 129 1.56 -11.15 12.44
CA PHE A 129 1.25 -11.71 11.13
C PHE A 129 -0.04 -12.54 11.10
N ASP A 130 -0.53 -13.04 12.24
CA ASP A 130 -1.81 -13.73 12.31
C ASP A 130 -2.96 -12.72 12.15
N ALA A 131 -2.90 -11.58 12.81
CA ALA A 131 -3.84 -10.49 12.60
C ALA A 131 -3.73 -9.88 11.19
N ILE A 132 -2.51 -9.68 10.68
CA ILE A 132 -2.25 -9.13 9.32
C ILE A 132 -2.90 -10.01 8.24
N LYS A 133 -2.83 -11.33 8.35
CA LYS A 133 -3.31 -12.28 7.34
C LYS A 133 -4.80 -12.59 7.44
N ILE A 134 -5.47 -12.21 8.53
CA ILE A 134 -6.86 -12.58 8.77
C ILE A 134 -7.80 -12.00 7.70
N GLY A 135 -8.82 -12.78 7.31
CA GLY A 135 -9.81 -12.34 6.32
C GLY A 135 -10.92 -11.46 6.89
N TYR A 136 -11.15 -11.52 8.20
CA TYR A 136 -12.19 -10.77 8.91
C TYR A 136 -11.61 -10.16 10.20
N TRP A 137 -11.70 -8.85 10.32
CA TRP A 137 -10.98 -8.07 11.35
C TRP A 137 -11.88 -7.43 12.41
N ILE A 138 -13.21 -7.61 12.32
CA ILE A 138 -14.12 -7.15 13.37
C ILE A 138 -14.17 -8.23 14.43
N ASP A 139 -13.82 -7.87 15.67
CA ASP A 139 -13.78 -8.81 16.80
C ASP A 139 -14.23 -8.08 18.06
N GLU A 140 -15.18 -8.67 18.78
CA GLU A 140 -15.74 -8.06 20.00
C GLU A 140 -14.83 -8.23 21.21
N ILE A 141 -13.96 -9.25 21.19
CA ILE A 141 -13.02 -9.56 22.28
C ILE A 141 -11.69 -8.86 22.03
N ASP A 142 -11.18 -8.98 20.82
CA ASP A 142 -9.91 -8.38 20.39
C ASP A 142 -10.18 -7.12 19.54
N THR A 143 -10.50 -6.04 20.22
CA THR A 143 -10.84 -4.76 19.57
C THR A 143 -9.67 -4.11 18.85
N ASP A 144 -8.43 -4.52 19.17
CA ASP A 144 -7.20 -4.03 18.53
C ASP A 144 -6.82 -4.78 17.25
N LYS A 145 -7.50 -5.87 16.94
CA LYS A 145 -7.19 -6.70 15.76
C LYS A 145 -7.17 -5.93 14.46
N LYS A 146 -8.12 -4.99 14.26
CA LYS A 146 -8.18 -4.15 13.07
C LYS A 146 -6.93 -3.29 12.92
N ARG A 147 -6.45 -2.63 14.00
CA ARG A 147 -5.25 -1.80 13.98
C ARG A 147 -4.04 -2.63 13.55
N ARG A 148 -3.80 -3.79 14.17
CA ARG A 148 -2.67 -4.68 13.86
C ARG A 148 -2.75 -5.25 12.44
N LYS A 149 -3.96 -5.54 11.94
CA LYS A 149 -4.13 -5.94 10.54
C LYS A 149 -3.63 -4.87 9.55
N GLU A 150 -3.76 -3.62 9.90
CA GLU A 150 -3.38 -2.47 9.08
C GLU A 150 -1.92 -2.04 9.30
N ALA A 151 -1.05 -2.94 9.78
CA ALA A 151 0.39 -2.72 9.84
C ALA A 151 0.95 -2.28 8.49
N GLU A 152 1.85 -1.29 8.50
CA GLU A 152 2.36 -0.63 7.29
C GLU A 152 3.88 -0.76 7.18
N PHE A 153 4.36 -0.86 5.94
CA PHE A 153 5.75 -0.61 5.58
C PHE A 153 5.81 0.69 4.77
N LEU A 154 6.54 1.66 5.26
CA LEU A 154 6.49 3.06 4.88
C LEU A 154 7.83 3.47 4.25
N VAL A 155 7.84 3.78 2.96
CA VAL A 155 9.06 4.11 2.22
C VAL A 155 9.15 5.62 1.98
N ALA A 156 10.26 6.24 2.41
CA ALA A 156 10.46 7.69 2.36
C ALA A 156 10.92 8.22 0.99
N SER A 157 11.25 7.33 0.07
CA SER A 157 11.79 7.64 -1.26
C SER A 157 10.87 7.16 -2.37
N ASP A 158 11.07 7.67 -3.59
CA ASP A 158 10.49 7.06 -4.78
C ASP A 158 10.95 5.60 -4.91
N ILE A 159 10.05 4.74 -5.35
CA ILE A 159 10.33 3.32 -5.53
C ILE A 159 10.59 3.06 -7.00
N PRO A 160 11.82 2.68 -7.38
CA PRO A 160 12.16 2.49 -8.77
C PRO A 160 11.36 1.32 -9.38
N LYS A 161 11.03 1.43 -10.66
CA LYS A 161 10.28 0.40 -11.40
C LYS A 161 10.84 -1.02 -11.19
N ARG A 162 12.16 -1.17 -11.13
CA ARG A 162 12.84 -2.46 -10.93
C ARG A 162 12.59 -3.10 -9.56
N ALA A 163 12.12 -2.32 -8.57
CA ALA A 163 11.72 -2.84 -7.27
C ALA A 163 10.26 -3.36 -7.25
N ILE A 164 9.53 -3.22 -8.36
CA ILE A 164 8.18 -3.75 -8.51
C ILE A 164 8.30 -5.17 -9.11
N LEU A 165 7.99 -6.15 -8.29
CA LEU A 165 8.13 -7.57 -8.64
C LEU A 165 6.97 -8.09 -9.49
N ALA A 166 5.76 -7.58 -9.26
CA ALA A 166 4.57 -8.01 -9.98
C ALA A 166 3.42 -6.99 -9.86
N PHE A 167 2.46 -7.13 -10.76
CA PHE A 167 1.15 -6.49 -10.68
C PHE A 167 0.07 -7.55 -10.51
N ILE A 168 -0.81 -7.36 -9.52
CA ILE A 168 -1.97 -8.21 -9.34
C ILE A 168 -3.22 -7.45 -9.77
N VAL A 169 -4.01 -8.07 -10.61
CA VAL A 169 -5.24 -7.52 -11.18
C VAL A 169 -6.43 -8.45 -10.94
N TYR A 170 -7.63 -7.88 -11.02
CA TYR A 170 -8.86 -8.61 -10.73
C TYR A 170 -9.26 -9.60 -11.83
N ASN A 171 -9.16 -9.20 -13.10
CA ASN A 171 -9.68 -9.98 -14.24
C ASN A 171 -8.82 -9.84 -15.51
N GLN A 172 -9.22 -10.53 -16.56
CA GLN A 172 -8.51 -10.51 -17.84
C GLN A 172 -8.52 -9.12 -18.49
N PHE A 173 -9.61 -8.37 -18.39
CA PHE A 173 -9.70 -7.02 -18.93
C PHE A 173 -8.62 -6.10 -18.34
N ALA A 174 -8.45 -6.12 -17.03
CA ALA A 174 -7.39 -5.34 -16.36
C ALA A 174 -5.99 -5.85 -16.74
N LYS A 175 -5.81 -7.17 -16.89
CA LYS A 175 -4.55 -7.77 -17.35
C LYS A 175 -4.18 -7.29 -18.76
N ASP A 176 -5.13 -7.35 -19.69
CA ASP A 176 -4.90 -6.94 -21.09
C ASP A 176 -4.56 -5.45 -21.17
N LYS A 177 -5.20 -4.62 -20.34
CA LYS A 177 -4.88 -3.19 -20.25
C LYS A 177 -3.43 -2.96 -19.82
N LEU A 178 -2.93 -3.67 -18.82
CA LEU A 178 -1.54 -3.56 -18.36
C LEU A 178 -0.54 -4.06 -19.43
N ILE A 179 -0.85 -5.17 -20.08
CA ILE A 179 -0.01 -5.70 -21.18
C ILE A 179 0.02 -4.70 -22.34
N GLY A 180 -1.11 -4.06 -22.66
CA GLY A 180 -1.17 -2.98 -23.65
C GLY A 180 -0.29 -1.75 -23.35
N LEU A 181 0.08 -1.54 -22.10
CA LEU A 181 1.06 -0.53 -21.67
C LEU A 181 2.53 -1.00 -21.84
N GLY A 182 2.76 -2.19 -22.37
CA GLY A 182 4.10 -2.77 -22.52
C GLY A 182 4.65 -3.45 -21.26
N ILE A 183 3.80 -3.74 -20.28
CA ILE A 183 4.20 -4.51 -19.09
C ILE A 183 4.30 -5.99 -19.47
N PRO A 184 5.42 -6.68 -19.16
CA PRO A 184 5.57 -8.09 -19.47
C PRO A 184 4.46 -8.94 -18.82
N GLU A 185 3.86 -9.83 -19.60
CA GLU A 185 2.79 -10.71 -19.12
C GLU A 185 3.23 -11.57 -17.92
N SER A 186 4.51 -11.93 -17.87
CA SER A 186 5.09 -12.77 -16.82
C SER A 186 5.00 -12.17 -15.41
N ILE A 187 4.83 -10.86 -15.30
CA ILE A 187 4.70 -10.16 -14.00
C ILE A 187 3.28 -9.63 -13.74
N VAL A 188 2.30 -9.93 -14.64
CA VAL A 188 0.89 -9.52 -14.44
C VAL A 188 0.04 -10.76 -14.15
N HIS A 189 -0.47 -10.85 -12.92
CA HIS A 189 -1.20 -12.02 -12.45
C HIS A 189 -2.63 -11.69 -12.06
N ILE A 190 -3.58 -12.52 -12.48
CA ILE A 190 -4.97 -12.43 -12.05
C ILE A 190 -5.12 -13.14 -10.70
N ARG A 191 -5.67 -12.45 -9.71
CA ARG A 191 -5.98 -13.00 -8.37
C ARG A 191 -7.28 -12.39 -7.84
N THR A 192 -8.42 -12.88 -8.31
CA THR A 192 -9.75 -12.40 -7.88
C THR A 192 -9.94 -12.51 -6.36
N THR A 193 -9.35 -13.52 -5.73
CA THR A 193 -9.43 -13.74 -4.28
C THR A 193 -8.71 -12.69 -3.43
N TYR A 194 -7.90 -11.81 -4.03
CA TYR A 194 -7.25 -10.69 -3.33
C TYR A 194 -8.19 -9.49 -3.13
N TYR A 195 -9.36 -9.53 -3.74
CA TYR A 195 -10.39 -8.50 -3.70
C TYR A 195 -11.61 -8.96 -2.87
N PHE A 196 -12.59 -8.06 -2.64
CA PHE A 196 -13.84 -8.38 -1.94
C PHE A 196 -14.99 -8.58 -2.92
#